data_ce73a743ab4cd8d1925053ee6466c035
#
_entry.id   ce73a743ab4cd8d1925053ee6466c035
#
_cell.length_a   1.000
_cell.length_b   1.000
_cell.length_c   1.000
_cell.angle_alpha   90.00
_cell.angle_beta   90.00
_cell.angle_gamma   90.00
#
_symmetry.space_group_name_H-M   'P 1'
#
loop_
_entity.id
_entity.type
_entity.pdbx_description
1 polymer ?
#
loop_
_entity_poly.entity_id
_entity_poly.type
_entity_poly.pdbx_seq_one_letter_code
_entity_poly.pdbx_strand_id
1 'polypeptide(L)'
;MKKLIYILPLILLITVSAQDKAVPFFKNGEAQIVESFKDKTKWIRHDLWVETSFDSDGDGKKDRMHVGITRPVQTEDGLKLPVVYESSPYYAGTAGLATGLFWDVKHELGEEPKSRKHVEVIRRGKRPIISNSQIKIWVPRGYIVVHSSSPGTGLSDGAPT
;
A
#
# COMPACT_ATOMS: atom_id res chain seq x y z
N MET A 1 -15.97 56.44 52.54
CA MET A 1 -14.90 55.62 52.09
C MET A 1 -15.36 54.83 50.86
N LYS A 2 -14.91 55.25 49.67
CA LYS A 2 -15.28 54.60 48.38
C LYS A 2 -14.29 53.44 48.11
N LYS A 3 -14.78 52.19 48.03
CA LYS A 3 -13.98 51.03 47.66
C LYS A 3 -13.87 50.98 46.14
N LEU A 4 -12.68 51.15 45.63
CA LEU A 4 -12.34 51.00 44.20
C LEU A 4 -12.14 49.51 43.90
N ILE A 5 -13.04 48.91 43.08
CA ILE A 5 -12.94 47.54 42.63
C ILE A 5 -12.15 47.55 41.31
N TYR A 6 -10.93 47.01 41.31
CA TYR A 6 -10.15 46.79 40.11
C TYR A 6 -10.59 45.49 39.46
N ILE A 7 -11.24 45.58 38.30
CA ILE A 7 -11.53 44.44 37.44
C ILE A 7 -10.32 44.27 36.54
N LEU A 8 -9.53 43.23 36.80
CA LEU A 8 -8.42 42.81 35.96
C LEU A 8 -8.97 42.04 34.75
N PRO A 9 -8.79 42.53 33.51
CA PRO A 9 -9.23 41.77 32.34
C PRO A 9 -8.35 40.51 32.20
N LEU A 10 -8.96 39.34 32.31
CA LEU A 10 -8.32 38.05 31.99
C LEU A 10 -8.22 37.96 30.45
N ILE A 11 -7.04 38.29 29.90
CA ILE A 11 -6.74 38.08 28.48
C ILE A 11 -6.52 36.58 28.27
N LEU A 12 -7.54 35.93 27.75
CA LEU A 12 -7.42 34.51 27.30
C LEU A 12 -6.60 34.49 26.02
N LEU A 13 -5.30 34.18 26.13
CA LEU A 13 -4.45 33.90 24.99
C LEU A 13 -4.89 32.57 24.36
N ILE A 14 -5.73 32.65 23.33
CA ILE A 14 -6.04 31.54 22.46
C ILE A 14 -4.81 31.38 21.57
N THR A 15 -3.92 30.47 21.94
CA THR A 15 -2.87 29.96 21.02
C THR A 15 -3.56 29.11 19.96
N VAL A 16 -3.89 29.73 18.83
CA VAL A 16 -4.25 29.00 17.62
C VAL A 16 -2.96 28.28 17.21
N SER A 17 -2.83 27.02 17.59
CA SER A 17 -1.84 26.13 17.00
C SER A 17 -2.16 26.07 15.51
N ALA A 18 -1.39 26.78 14.69
CA ALA A 18 -1.39 26.54 13.25
C ALA A 18 -0.95 25.08 13.08
N GLN A 19 -1.91 24.21 12.86
CA GLN A 19 -1.65 22.81 12.53
C GLN A 19 -0.95 22.84 11.17
N ASP A 20 0.38 22.71 11.18
CA ASP A 20 1.18 22.69 9.96
C ASP A 20 0.54 21.69 9.02
N LYS A 21 0.05 22.20 7.89
CA LYS A 21 -0.65 21.39 6.91
C LYS A 21 0.34 20.34 6.44
N ALA A 22 0.13 19.10 6.85
CA ALA A 22 1.00 18.00 6.51
C ALA A 22 1.10 17.86 4.98
N VAL A 23 2.26 18.19 4.41
CA VAL A 23 2.51 18.14 2.97
C VAL A 23 3.86 17.46 2.72
N PRO A 24 4.02 16.72 1.61
CA PRO A 24 5.31 16.22 1.18
C PRO A 24 6.29 17.37 0.98
N PHE A 25 7.54 17.19 1.40
CA PHE A 25 8.59 18.16 1.13
C PHE A 25 9.90 17.50 0.74
N PHE A 26 10.76 18.25 0.05
CA PHE A 26 12.04 17.80 -0.44
C PHE A 26 13.18 18.61 0.19
N LYS A 27 14.27 17.94 0.47
CA LYS A 27 15.52 18.56 0.88
C LYS A 27 16.65 17.93 0.06
N ASN A 28 17.44 18.76 -0.60
CA ASN A 28 18.54 18.30 -1.49
C ASN A 28 18.08 17.30 -2.57
N GLY A 29 16.89 17.46 -3.11
CA GLY A 29 16.33 16.55 -4.13
C GLY A 29 15.69 15.27 -3.58
N GLU A 30 15.76 15.02 -2.28
CA GLU A 30 15.21 13.83 -1.64
C GLU A 30 13.91 14.11 -0.91
N ALA A 31 12.91 13.25 -1.10
CA ALA A 31 11.65 13.29 -0.36
C ALA A 31 11.91 12.97 1.12
N GLN A 32 11.49 13.87 2.01
CA GLN A 32 11.71 13.75 3.44
C GLN A 32 10.53 13.10 4.15
N ILE A 33 10.81 12.46 5.28
CA ILE A 33 9.77 11.91 6.15
C ILE A 33 9.00 13.06 6.81
N VAL A 34 7.67 12.98 6.72
CA VAL A 34 6.75 13.92 7.36
C VAL A 34 6.22 13.28 8.64
N GLU A 35 6.36 13.96 9.77
CA GLU A 35 6.03 13.40 11.09
C GLU A 35 4.59 12.89 11.19
N SER A 36 3.63 13.67 10.65
CA SER A 36 2.21 13.33 10.69
C SER A 36 1.83 12.09 9.83
N PHE A 37 2.71 11.62 8.94
CA PHE A 37 2.49 10.42 8.12
C PHE A 37 3.19 9.16 8.64
N LYS A 38 3.98 9.26 9.70
CA LYS A 38 4.77 8.13 10.24
C LYS A 38 3.93 7.06 10.93
N ASP A 39 2.82 7.45 11.53
CA ASP A 39 1.99 6.55 12.31
C ASP A 39 1.27 5.54 11.41
N LYS A 40 1.81 4.32 11.39
CA LYS A 40 1.30 3.22 10.58
C LYS A 40 -0.13 2.78 10.94
N THR A 41 -0.59 3.08 12.15
CA THR A 41 -1.95 2.77 12.59
C THR A 41 -2.99 3.67 11.93
N LYS A 42 -2.55 4.82 11.43
CA LYS A 42 -3.35 5.81 10.70
C LYS A 42 -3.25 5.66 9.18
N TRP A 43 -2.63 4.60 8.68
CA TRP A 43 -2.62 4.33 7.25
C TRP A 43 -3.86 3.57 6.84
N ILE A 44 -4.53 4.09 5.82
CA ILE A 44 -5.70 3.47 5.23
C ILE A 44 -5.25 2.53 4.13
N ARG A 45 -5.84 1.35 4.10
CA ARG A 45 -5.56 0.32 3.10
C ARG A 45 -6.84 -0.13 2.43
N HIS A 46 -6.81 -0.17 1.10
CA HIS A 46 -7.90 -0.64 0.26
C HIS A 46 -7.44 -1.78 -0.62
N ASP A 47 -8.38 -2.65 -0.94
CA ASP A 47 -8.27 -3.61 -2.03
C ASP A 47 -9.33 -3.28 -3.07
N LEU A 48 -8.92 -3.18 -4.31
CA LEU A 48 -9.78 -2.96 -5.47
C LEU A 48 -9.57 -4.09 -6.48
N TRP A 49 -10.59 -4.37 -7.26
CA TRP A 49 -10.50 -5.22 -8.45
C TRP A 49 -10.91 -4.40 -9.64
N VAL A 50 -9.97 -4.19 -10.55
CA VAL A 50 -10.15 -3.38 -11.75
C VAL A 50 -10.44 -4.32 -12.91
N GLU A 51 -11.66 -4.26 -13.47
CA GLU A 51 -12.02 -5.04 -14.66
C GLU A 51 -11.21 -4.55 -15.86
N THR A 52 -10.65 -5.52 -16.60
CA THR A 52 -9.90 -5.26 -17.83
C THR A 52 -10.81 -5.38 -19.05
N SER A 53 -10.24 -5.20 -20.24
CA SER A 53 -10.94 -5.42 -21.50
C SER A 53 -10.72 -6.82 -22.09
N PHE A 54 -9.96 -7.68 -21.43
CA PHE A 54 -9.54 -8.98 -21.93
C PHE A 54 -9.96 -10.12 -20.97
N ASP A 55 -9.93 -11.33 -21.51
CA ASP A 55 -10.14 -12.62 -20.86
C ASP A 55 -8.92 -13.46 -21.27
N SER A 56 -7.96 -13.63 -20.36
CA SER A 56 -6.69 -14.26 -20.68
C SER A 56 -6.67 -15.76 -20.42
N ASP A 57 -7.64 -16.29 -19.67
CA ASP A 57 -7.77 -17.73 -19.40
C ASP A 57 -8.91 -18.41 -20.18
N GLY A 58 -9.71 -17.63 -20.91
CA GLY A 58 -10.77 -18.12 -21.79
C GLY A 58 -12.01 -18.63 -21.04
N ASP A 59 -12.25 -18.17 -19.81
CA ASP A 59 -13.41 -18.60 -19.00
C ASP A 59 -14.71 -17.88 -19.40
N GLY A 60 -14.67 -16.96 -20.36
CA GLY A 60 -15.79 -16.18 -20.87
C GLY A 60 -16.10 -14.94 -20.05
N LYS A 61 -15.25 -14.57 -19.10
CA LYS A 61 -15.38 -13.34 -18.28
C LYS A 61 -14.16 -12.47 -18.48
N LYS A 62 -14.34 -11.18 -18.30
CA LYS A 62 -13.21 -10.26 -18.27
C LYS A 62 -12.43 -10.42 -16.96
N ASP A 63 -11.12 -10.46 -17.10
CA ASP A 63 -10.23 -10.55 -15.95
C ASP A 63 -10.30 -9.29 -15.09
N ARG A 64 -10.16 -9.46 -13.78
CA ARG A 64 -10.09 -8.35 -12.84
C ARG A 64 -8.73 -8.38 -12.15
N MET A 65 -8.03 -7.26 -12.22
CA MET A 65 -6.74 -7.11 -11.58
C MET A 65 -6.91 -6.65 -10.14
N HIS A 66 -6.29 -7.36 -9.22
CA HIS A 66 -6.23 -6.96 -7.83
C HIS A 66 -5.26 -5.78 -7.65
N VAL A 67 -5.72 -4.74 -6.96
CA VAL A 67 -4.97 -3.52 -6.68
C VAL A 67 -4.99 -3.23 -5.19
N GLY A 68 -3.84 -3.22 -4.55
CA GLY A 68 -3.67 -2.81 -3.17
C GLY A 68 -3.25 -1.35 -3.07
N ILE A 69 -3.94 -0.56 -2.26
CA ILE A 69 -3.65 0.86 -2.04
C ILE A 69 -3.35 1.09 -0.57
N THR A 70 -2.28 1.83 -0.28
CA THR A 70 -1.98 2.31 1.07
C THR A 70 -1.72 3.82 1.03
N ARG A 71 -2.41 4.56 1.88
CA ARG A 71 -2.37 6.03 1.92
C ARG A 71 -2.47 6.55 3.36
N PRO A 72 -1.94 7.76 3.66
CA PRO A 72 -2.16 8.43 4.94
C PRO A 72 -3.64 8.78 5.16
N VAL A 73 -4.10 8.74 6.42
CA VAL A 73 -5.49 9.06 6.79
C VAL A 73 -5.90 10.48 6.39
N GLN A 74 -4.96 11.43 6.34
CA GLN A 74 -5.22 12.82 5.96
C GLN A 74 -5.79 12.97 4.54
N THR A 75 -5.69 11.95 3.71
CA THR A 75 -6.34 11.92 2.39
C THR A 75 -7.87 11.81 2.49
N GLU A 76 -8.43 11.37 3.62
CA GLU A 76 -9.89 11.43 3.88
C GLU A 76 -10.38 12.88 3.98
N ASP A 77 -9.53 13.76 4.49
CA ASP A 77 -9.81 15.20 4.64
C ASP A 77 -9.50 15.99 3.36
N GLY A 78 -9.35 15.30 2.23
CA GLY A 78 -9.15 15.91 0.91
C GLY A 78 -7.69 16.26 0.60
N LEU A 79 -6.70 15.83 1.40
CA LEU A 79 -5.29 16.00 1.05
C LEU A 79 -4.96 15.19 -0.20
N LYS A 80 -4.47 15.89 -1.24
CA LYS A 80 -4.01 15.25 -2.48
C LYS A 80 -2.52 15.00 -2.38
N LEU A 81 -2.12 13.76 -2.62
CA LEU A 81 -0.74 13.30 -2.55
C LEU A 81 -0.30 12.65 -3.86
N PRO A 82 0.99 12.73 -4.20
CA PRO A 82 1.53 11.98 -5.34
C PRO A 82 1.41 10.47 -5.13
N VAL A 83 1.36 9.73 -6.24
CA VAL A 83 1.20 8.29 -6.26
C VAL A 83 2.48 7.62 -6.72
N VAL A 84 2.95 6.63 -5.98
CA VAL A 84 3.91 5.63 -6.44
C VAL A 84 3.12 4.40 -6.85
N TYR A 85 3.15 4.08 -8.13
CA TYR A 85 2.47 2.93 -8.70
C TYR A 85 3.47 1.87 -9.15
N GLU A 86 3.22 0.64 -8.75
CA GLU A 86 3.98 -0.53 -9.17
C GLU A 86 3.02 -1.60 -9.66
N SER A 87 3.29 -2.16 -10.84
CA SER A 87 2.62 -3.35 -11.36
C SER A 87 3.65 -4.47 -11.43
N SER A 88 3.39 -5.57 -10.74
CA SER A 88 4.37 -6.65 -10.66
C SER A 88 3.73 -7.97 -10.24
N PRO A 89 4.12 -9.11 -10.84
CA PRO A 89 3.70 -10.43 -10.40
C PRO A 89 4.36 -10.84 -9.07
N TYR A 90 5.51 -10.26 -8.72
CA TYR A 90 6.36 -10.75 -7.63
C TYR A 90 5.89 -10.37 -6.23
N TYR A 91 5.07 -9.34 -6.08
CA TYR A 91 4.66 -8.83 -4.79
C TYR A 91 3.23 -9.21 -4.40
N ALA A 92 2.62 -10.10 -5.15
CA ALA A 92 1.22 -10.51 -4.96
C ALA A 92 1.01 -11.52 -3.82
N GLY A 93 1.84 -11.48 -2.80
CA GLY A 93 1.75 -12.38 -1.64
C GLY A 93 2.55 -13.67 -1.79
N THR A 94 3.31 -13.82 -2.85
CA THR A 94 4.13 -15.04 -3.12
C THR A 94 5.63 -14.82 -2.88
N ALA A 95 6.05 -13.61 -2.56
CA ALA A 95 7.45 -13.27 -2.39
C ALA A 95 8.08 -13.98 -1.18
N GLY A 96 9.20 -14.64 -1.39
CA GLY A 96 10.09 -15.11 -0.35
C GLY A 96 9.83 -16.50 0.21
N LEU A 97 9.03 -17.35 -0.45
CA LEU A 97 8.62 -18.64 0.12
C LEU A 97 9.16 -19.86 -0.56
N ALA A 98 10.13 -19.74 -1.33
CA ALA A 98 10.26 -20.65 -2.42
C ALA A 98 11.30 -21.76 -2.27
N THR A 99 11.44 -22.39 -1.16
CA THR A 99 12.24 -23.63 -1.07
C THR A 99 11.63 -24.79 -1.85
N GLY A 100 10.35 -24.73 -2.21
CA GLY A 100 9.65 -25.79 -2.96
C GLY A 100 9.35 -25.46 -4.43
N LEU A 101 9.69 -24.26 -4.91
CA LEU A 101 9.33 -23.80 -6.26
C LEU A 101 10.48 -23.91 -7.26
N PHE A 102 11.67 -24.27 -6.79
CA PHE A 102 12.84 -24.28 -7.63
C PHE A 102 12.95 -25.54 -8.48
N TRP A 103 13.62 -25.34 -9.58
CA TRP A 103 14.05 -26.38 -10.48
C TRP A 103 14.70 -27.52 -9.70
N ASP A 104 14.24 -28.76 -9.92
CA ASP A 104 14.96 -29.95 -9.44
C ASP A 104 16.13 -30.19 -10.37
N VAL A 105 17.33 -29.82 -9.95
CA VAL A 105 18.56 -29.98 -10.73
C VAL A 105 18.93 -31.47 -10.98
N LYS A 106 18.25 -32.39 -10.30
CA LYS A 106 18.40 -33.83 -10.46
C LYS A 106 17.35 -34.44 -11.37
N HIS A 107 16.41 -33.61 -11.88
CA HIS A 107 15.40 -34.09 -12.82
C HIS A 107 16.07 -34.43 -14.16
N GLU A 108 15.94 -35.68 -14.60
CA GLU A 108 16.49 -36.13 -15.88
C GLU A 108 15.50 -35.90 -17.00
N LEU A 109 16.02 -35.67 -18.20
CA LEU A 109 15.19 -35.47 -19.39
C LEU A 109 14.37 -36.72 -19.70
N GLY A 110 13.04 -36.56 -19.77
CA GLY A 110 12.11 -37.64 -20.04
C GLY A 110 11.48 -38.29 -18.80
N GLU A 111 11.90 -37.89 -17.60
CA GLU A 111 11.20 -38.26 -16.37
C GLU A 111 9.91 -37.45 -16.19
N GLU A 112 8.89 -38.06 -15.62
CA GLU A 112 7.68 -37.33 -15.18
C GLU A 112 8.03 -36.30 -14.12
N PRO A 113 7.67 -35.02 -14.32
CA PRO A 113 7.97 -33.98 -13.34
C PRO A 113 7.24 -34.25 -12.02
N LYS A 114 7.95 -34.12 -10.91
CA LYS A 114 7.35 -34.25 -9.58
C LYS A 114 6.24 -33.23 -9.43
N SER A 115 5.10 -33.68 -8.87
CA SER A 115 3.99 -32.79 -8.55
C SER A 115 4.47 -31.62 -7.69
N ARG A 116 4.24 -30.40 -8.15
CA ARG A 116 4.58 -29.18 -7.41
C ARG A 116 3.39 -28.80 -6.53
N LYS A 117 3.67 -28.47 -5.29
CA LYS A 117 2.68 -27.80 -4.46
C LYS A 117 2.52 -26.37 -4.95
N HIS A 118 1.29 -25.96 -5.20
CA HIS A 118 1.01 -24.54 -5.43
C HIS A 118 1.36 -23.75 -4.18
N VAL A 119 1.99 -22.59 -4.38
CA VAL A 119 2.28 -21.67 -3.28
C VAL A 119 0.98 -21.00 -2.88
N GLU A 120 0.61 -21.14 -1.62
CA GLU A 120 -0.51 -20.39 -1.11
C GLU A 120 -0.19 -18.90 -1.02
N VAL A 121 -1.14 -18.05 -1.40
CA VAL A 121 -1.03 -16.61 -1.21
C VAL A 121 -1.01 -16.33 0.28
N ILE A 122 0.07 -15.73 0.76
CA ILE A 122 0.20 -15.36 2.17
C ILE A 122 -0.78 -14.23 2.46
N ARG A 123 -1.65 -14.49 3.41
CA ARG A 123 -2.64 -13.52 3.86
C ARG A 123 -2.32 -13.07 5.28
N ARG A 124 -2.52 -11.80 5.53
CA ARG A 124 -2.53 -11.26 6.87
C ARG A 124 -3.97 -10.79 7.16
N GLY A 125 -4.70 -11.57 7.93
CA GLY A 125 -6.15 -11.41 8.06
C GLY A 125 -6.86 -11.77 6.74
N LYS A 126 -7.66 -10.83 6.21
CA LYS A 126 -8.40 -11.01 4.95
C LYS A 126 -7.66 -10.54 3.70
N ARG A 127 -6.46 -9.97 3.85
CA ARG A 127 -5.69 -9.36 2.75
C ARG A 127 -4.46 -10.18 2.41
N PRO A 128 -4.09 -10.28 1.12
CA PRO A 128 -2.80 -10.82 0.73
C PRO A 128 -1.68 -9.92 1.26
N ILE A 129 -0.52 -10.51 1.53
CA ILE A 129 0.68 -9.75 1.85
C ILE A 129 1.26 -9.23 0.55
N ILE A 130 1.10 -7.95 0.31
CA ILE A 130 1.80 -7.23 -0.76
C ILE A 130 3.09 -6.66 -0.15
N SER A 131 4.15 -6.53 -0.94
CA SER A 131 5.44 -6.01 -0.47
C SER A 131 5.26 -4.75 0.38
N ASN A 132 5.78 -4.81 1.61
CA ASN A 132 5.74 -3.68 2.53
C ASN A 132 6.90 -2.70 2.32
N SER A 133 7.86 -3.01 1.46
CA SER A 133 9.06 -2.16 1.28
C SER A 133 8.71 -0.78 0.75
N GLN A 134 7.97 -0.71 -0.35
CA GLN A 134 7.51 0.55 -0.95
C GLN A 134 6.63 1.35 0.01
N ILE A 135 5.69 0.67 0.68
CA ILE A 135 4.80 1.30 1.65
C ILE A 135 5.58 1.93 2.80
N LYS A 136 6.58 1.23 3.35
CA LYS A 136 7.40 1.74 4.46
C LYS A 136 8.27 2.92 4.06
N ILE A 137 8.67 3.01 2.81
CA ILE A 137 9.52 4.07 2.29
C ILE A 137 8.68 5.30 1.94
N TRP A 138 7.61 5.12 1.17
CA TRP A 138 6.94 6.24 0.51
C TRP A 138 5.77 6.83 1.29
N VAL A 139 4.98 6.02 2.01
CA VAL A 139 3.85 6.57 2.78
C VAL A 139 4.28 7.57 3.85
N PRO A 140 5.37 7.33 4.64
CA PRO A 140 5.86 8.34 5.58
C PRO A 140 6.38 9.61 4.93
N ARG A 141 6.64 9.60 3.62
CA ARG A 141 7.08 10.76 2.83
C ARG A 141 5.94 11.49 2.15
N GLY A 142 4.70 11.08 2.44
CA GLY A 142 3.50 11.71 1.90
C GLY A 142 3.15 11.26 0.49
N TYR A 143 3.34 9.99 0.19
CA TYR A 143 2.90 9.38 -1.05
C TYR A 143 1.80 8.35 -0.81
N ILE A 144 0.92 8.21 -1.78
CA ILE A 144 0.02 7.05 -1.89
C ILE A 144 0.80 5.95 -2.60
N VAL A 145 0.80 4.75 -2.05
CA VAL A 145 1.40 3.58 -2.70
C VAL A 145 0.30 2.70 -3.26
N VAL A 146 0.38 2.46 -4.55
CA VAL A 146 -0.54 1.61 -5.31
C VAL A 146 0.25 0.45 -5.89
N HIS A 147 -0.23 -0.75 -5.67
CA HIS A 147 0.38 -1.96 -6.19
C HIS A 147 -0.67 -2.81 -6.89
N SER A 148 -0.46 -3.13 -8.17
CA SER A 148 -1.31 -4.06 -8.91
C SER A 148 -0.60 -5.38 -9.17
N SER A 149 -1.35 -6.47 -9.06
CA SER A 149 -0.89 -7.81 -9.44
C SER A 149 -1.18 -8.05 -10.92
N SER A 150 -0.23 -8.67 -11.62
CA SER A 150 -0.41 -9.06 -13.03
C SER A 150 -1.49 -10.14 -13.19
N PRO A 151 -2.05 -10.36 -14.40
CA PRO A 151 -2.99 -11.43 -14.67
C PRO A 151 -2.52 -12.79 -14.14
N GLY A 152 -3.44 -13.57 -13.57
CA GLY A 152 -3.14 -14.89 -13.03
C GLY A 152 -2.19 -14.92 -11.82
N THR A 153 -1.91 -13.77 -11.18
CA THR A 153 -1.03 -13.70 -10.02
C THR A 153 -1.75 -13.16 -8.78
N GLY A 154 -1.39 -13.67 -7.61
CA GLY A 154 -1.97 -13.25 -6.34
C GLY A 154 -3.47 -13.45 -6.26
N LEU A 155 -4.25 -12.37 -6.30
CA LEU A 155 -5.71 -12.37 -6.33
C LEU A 155 -6.29 -11.84 -7.64
N SER A 156 -5.44 -11.57 -8.64
CA SER A 156 -5.91 -11.22 -9.97
C SER A 156 -6.49 -12.43 -10.68
N ASP A 157 -7.54 -12.21 -11.45
CA ASP A 157 -8.13 -13.21 -12.33
C ASP A 157 -7.23 -13.45 -13.56
N GLY A 158 -7.54 -14.48 -14.35
CA GLY A 158 -6.90 -14.78 -15.61
C GLY A 158 -5.66 -15.67 -15.51
N ALA A 159 -4.95 -15.82 -16.61
CA ALA A 159 -3.73 -16.60 -16.74
C ALA A 159 -2.49 -15.71 -16.82
N PRO A 160 -1.36 -16.12 -16.23
CA PRO A 160 -0.09 -15.43 -16.44
C PRO A 160 0.34 -15.61 -17.90
N THR A 161 0.56 -14.49 -18.59
CA THR A 161 0.99 -14.42 -20.00
C THR A 161 2.45 -14.04 -20.09
#